data_fc6b067a5b65b7a881b4f77741f4cb1f
#
_entry.id   fc6b067a5b65b7a881b4f77741f4cb1f
#
_cell.length_a   1.000
_cell.length_b   1.000
_cell.length_c   1.000
_cell.angle_alpha   90.00
_cell.angle_beta   90.00
_cell.angle_gamma   90.00
#
_symmetry.space_group_name_H-M   'P 1'
#
loop_
_entity.id
_entity.type
_entity.pdbx_description
1 polymer ?
#
loop_
_entity_poly.entity_id
_entity_poly.type
_entity_poly.pdbx_seq_one_letter_code
_entity_poly.pdbx_strand_id
1 'polypeptide(L)'
;MAKKKYASSFTLFGHSIFHPLNLILLLNCLVFLMQLNANLKMTYLFALTPDLFLNGFYWQIFTYGFLHSTFFDLIPFHILMNMYGFYMLGMFIEPVIGKMKLVLLYFAAQLGGGVFIIGNALIANYIVMPENIQQIMTIPTLGASGAVFGLLAVFGLLYPEKELLLLFIPIRAKNAVLVSLVIGFLLEIFAVAPISNMGHLGGAVVGFIFYFFAMRNLENKVVFRISLTKEEFEKAIEKKNEPFKDQITQNIKIRDYISKTESLRDKEEYLQPYQIPNANICSPPTYNTEDEFCLRCEWFGNCMLRKSRMEKGIHENK
;
A
#
# COMPACT_ATOMS: atom_id res chain seq x y z
N MET A 1 33.77 23.02 8.89
CA MET A 1 33.14 22.16 7.89
C MET A 1 32.83 20.80 8.53
N ALA A 2 31.61 20.57 8.97
CA ALA A 2 31.18 19.30 9.55
C ALA A 2 30.77 18.35 8.42
N LYS A 3 31.53 17.29 8.18
CA LYS A 3 31.15 16.21 7.27
C LYS A 3 29.91 15.52 7.84
N LYS A 4 28.73 15.76 7.23
CA LYS A 4 27.56 14.89 7.43
C LYS A 4 27.97 13.47 7.00
N LYS A 5 28.17 12.58 7.98
CA LYS A 5 28.23 11.13 7.73
C LYS A 5 26.86 10.71 7.20
N TYR A 6 26.76 10.48 5.90
CA TYR A 6 25.68 9.70 5.33
C TYR A 6 25.88 8.27 5.80
N ALA A 7 25.21 7.89 6.89
CA ALA A 7 25.01 6.48 7.17
C ALA A 7 24.21 5.94 6.01
N SER A 8 24.78 5.06 5.20
CA SER A 8 24.08 4.32 4.17
C SER A 8 23.04 3.43 4.88
N SER A 9 21.82 3.94 5.05
CA SER A 9 20.73 3.12 5.54
C SER A 9 20.42 2.12 4.43
N PHE A 10 20.66 0.85 4.70
CA PHE A 10 20.29 -0.22 3.80
C PHE A 10 18.76 -0.15 3.60
N THR A 11 18.33 0.08 2.35
CA THR A 11 16.92 0.20 2.00
C THR A 11 16.47 -1.00 1.18
N LEU A 12 15.29 -1.53 1.51
CA LEU A 12 14.63 -2.59 0.77
C LEU A 12 13.28 -2.04 0.29
N PHE A 13 12.99 -2.14 -1.02
CA PHE A 13 11.77 -1.60 -1.63
C PHE A 13 11.51 -0.10 -1.31
N GLY A 14 12.57 0.71 -1.25
CA GLY A 14 12.46 2.15 -0.97
C GLY A 14 12.28 2.52 0.51
N HIS A 15 12.15 1.56 1.41
CA HIS A 15 12.04 1.75 2.86
C HIS A 15 13.29 1.23 3.58
N SER A 16 13.58 1.79 4.77
CA SER A 16 14.60 1.21 5.66
C SER A 16 14.32 -0.28 5.91
N ILE A 17 15.36 -1.11 6.03
CA ILE A 17 15.21 -2.54 6.35
C ILE A 17 14.43 -2.75 7.67
N PHE A 18 14.53 -1.81 8.62
CA PHE A 18 13.79 -1.82 9.88
C PHE A 18 12.34 -1.33 9.77
N HIS A 19 11.86 -1.08 8.55
CA HIS A 19 10.47 -0.71 8.34
C HIS A 19 9.56 -1.91 8.62
N PRO A 20 8.41 -1.74 9.30
CA PRO A 20 7.53 -2.86 9.69
C PRO A 20 7.13 -3.78 8.53
N LEU A 21 6.83 -3.23 7.34
CA LEU A 21 6.55 -4.03 6.15
C LEU A 21 7.73 -4.98 5.83
N ASN A 22 8.96 -4.44 5.82
CA ASN A 22 10.14 -5.23 5.51
C ASN A 22 10.45 -6.26 6.60
N LEU A 23 10.24 -5.92 7.87
CA LEU A 23 10.46 -6.85 8.99
C LEU A 23 9.50 -8.03 8.95
N ILE A 24 8.21 -7.81 8.66
CA ILE A 24 7.23 -8.89 8.52
C ILE A 24 7.56 -9.77 7.32
N LEU A 25 7.92 -9.17 6.17
CA LEU A 25 8.37 -9.93 4.99
C LEU A 25 9.59 -10.81 5.30
N LEU A 26 10.63 -10.20 5.88
CA LEU A 26 11.87 -10.91 6.22
C LEU A 26 11.64 -12.04 7.22
N LEU A 27 10.78 -11.81 8.24
CA LEU A 27 10.44 -12.86 9.21
C LEU A 27 9.72 -14.04 8.54
N ASN A 28 8.74 -13.78 7.67
CA ASN A 28 8.07 -14.85 6.91
C ASN A 28 9.05 -15.61 6.02
N CYS A 29 9.93 -14.90 5.30
CA CYS A 29 10.94 -15.53 4.46
C CYS A 29 11.92 -16.38 5.29
N LEU A 30 12.37 -15.88 6.44
CA LEU A 30 13.28 -16.61 7.33
C LEU A 30 12.63 -17.89 7.86
N VAL A 31 11.39 -17.80 8.37
CA VAL A 31 10.65 -18.97 8.84
C VAL A 31 10.42 -19.98 7.72
N PHE A 32 10.12 -19.54 6.50
CA PHE A 32 9.97 -20.40 5.35
C PHE A 32 11.27 -21.13 4.98
N LEU A 33 12.41 -20.44 5.00
CA LEU A 33 13.72 -21.07 4.77
C LEU A 33 14.04 -22.13 5.85
N MET A 34 13.67 -21.88 7.09
CA MET A 34 13.80 -22.90 8.16
C MET A 34 12.84 -24.06 7.92
N GLN A 35 11.63 -23.81 7.45
CA GLN A 35 10.61 -24.82 7.14
C GLN A 35 11.06 -25.76 6.01
N LEU A 36 11.80 -25.26 5.00
CA LEU A 36 12.32 -26.11 3.91
C LEU A 36 13.19 -27.27 4.42
N ASN A 37 13.91 -27.08 5.53
CA ASN A 37 14.78 -28.11 6.11
C ASN A 37 14.08 -29.02 7.13
N ALA A 38 12.96 -28.59 7.70
CA ALA A 38 12.29 -29.28 8.80
C ALA A 38 10.76 -29.27 8.67
N ASN A 39 10.23 -29.39 7.45
CA ASN A 39 8.83 -29.15 7.12
C ASN A 39 7.84 -29.90 8.02
N LEU A 40 7.95 -31.21 8.13
CA LEU A 40 7.02 -32.02 8.95
C LEU A 40 7.05 -31.62 10.42
N LYS A 41 8.24 -31.42 10.98
CA LYS A 41 8.39 -31.02 12.39
C LYS A 41 7.88 -29.59 12.63
N MET A 42 8.19 -28.67 11.74
CA MET A 42 7.74 -27.29 11.83
C MET A 42 6.21 -27.21 11.70
N THR A 43 5.62 -27.93 10.75
CA THR A 43 4.17 -27.99 10.55
C THR A 43 3.48 -28.54 11.80
N TYR A 44 3.93 -29.67 12.35
CA TYR A 44 3.35 -30.24 13.56
C TYR A 44 3.40 -29.27 14.76
N LEU A 45 4.53 -28.62 14.99
CA LEU A 45 4.70 -27.76 16.17
C LEU A 45 4.03 -26.40 16.04
N PHE A 46 3.98 -25.82 14.83
CA PHE A 46 3.68 -24.40 14.67
C PHE A 46 2.49 -24.08 13.75
N ALA A 47 2.01 -25.02 12.91
CA ALA A 47 0.77 -24.85 12.17
C ALA A 47 -0.43 -24.97 13.11
N LEU A 48 -1.51 -24.27 12.80
CA LEU A 48 -2.73 -24.32 13.61
C LEU A 48 -3.51 -25.58 13.30
N THR A 49 -3.45 -26.55 14.21
CA THR A 49 -4.22 -27.80 14.18
C THR A 49 -5.22 -27.76 15.32
N PRO A 50 -6.55 -27.75 15.07
CA PRO A 50 -7.55 -27.59 16.10
C PRO A 50 -7.39 -28.56 17.28
N ASP A 51 -7.15 -29.86 16.99
CA ASP A 51 -6.94 -30.87 18.03
C ASP A 51 -5.71 -30.58 18.90
N LEU A 52 -4.57 -30.28 18.29
CA LEU A 52 -3.35 -29.92 19.03
C LEU A 52 -3.53 -28.63 19.83
N PHE A 53 -4.18 -27.62 19.25
CA PHE A 53 -4.46 -26.36 19.95
C PHE A 53 -5.28 -26.60 21.22
N LEU A 54 -6.36 -27.38 21.14
CA LEU A 54 -7.22 -27.70 22.30
C LEU A 54 -6.49 -28.59 23.34
N ASN A 55 -5.48 -29.34 22.91
CA ASN A 55 -4.63 -30.15 23.78
C ASN A 55 -3.36 -29.42 24.28
N GLY A 56 -3.32 -28.08 24.22
CA GLY A 56 -2.31 -27.27 24.91
C GLY A 56 -1.28 -26.59 24.00
N PHE A 57 -1.31 -26.77 22.67
CA PHE A 57 -0.42 -26.07 21.74
C PHE A 57 -0.93 -24.66 21.41
N TYR A 58 -1.24 -23.87 22.42
CA TYR A 58 -1.89 -22.56 22.26
C TYR A 58 -1.09 -21.54 21.46
N TRP A 59 0.23 -21.67 21.38
CA TRP A 59 1.08 -20.82 20.55
C TRP A 59 0.78 -20.91 19.05
N GLN A 60 0.17 -22.03 18.61
CA GLN A 60 -0.16 -22.26 17.21
C GLN A 60 -1.03 -21.15 16.61
N ILE A 61 -1.91 -20.51 17.41
CA ILE A 61 -2.75 -19.41 16.94
C ILE A 61 -1.96 -18.16 16.54
N PHE A 62 -0.71 -18.03 17.00
CA PHE A 62 0.19 -16.95 16.65
C PHE A 62 1.19 -17.37 15.58
N THR A 63 1.64 -18.63 15.60
CA THR A 63 2.75 -19.07 14.78
C THR A 63 2.36 -19.55 13.39
N TYR A 64 1.15 -20.04 13.20
CA TYR A 64 0.67 -20.62 11.94
C TYR A 64 0.76 -19.64 10.76
N GLY A 65 0.63 -18.35 11.02
CA GLY A 65 0.68 -17.30 10.01
C GLY A 65 2.06 -17.06 9.38
N PHE A 66 3.10 -17.64 9.96
CA PHE A 66 4.46 -17.53 9.43
C PHE A 66 4.89 -18.75 8.60
N LEU A 67 4.15 -19.86 8.70
CA LEU A 67 4.42 -21.05 7.91
C LEU A 67 3.72 -20.94 6.55
N HIS A 68 4.31 -21.55 5.53
CA HIS A 68 3.73 -21.59 4.19
C HIS A 68 3.85 -22.97 3.57
N SER A 69 2.90 -23.35 2.71
CA SER A 69 2.93 -24.63 2.03
C SER A 69 4.15 -24.72 1.10
N THR A 70 4.81 -25.86 1.16
CA THR A 70 5.94 -26.22 0.30
C THR A 70 5.53 -27.15 -0.84
N PHE A 71 4.24 -27.46 -0.97
CA PHE A 71 3.68 -28.54 -1.81
C PHE A 71 3.72 -28.31 -3.33
N PHE A 72 4.04 -27.13 -3.81
CA PHE A 72 4.21 -26.88 -5.23
C PHE A 72 5.70 -26.80 -5.57
N ASP A 73 6.27 -27.92 -5.98
CA ASP A 73 7.71 -28.23 -6.02
C ASP A 73 8.62 -27.32 -6.87
N LEU A 74 8.11 -26.45 -7.71
CA LEU A 74 8.95 -25.61 -8.58
C LEU A 74 8.96 -24.12 -8.18
N ILE A 75 7.87 -23.61 -7.60
CA ILE A 75 7.78 -22.20 -7.19
C ILE A 75 7.11 -22.15 -5.82
N PRO A 76 7.65 -21.45 -4.84
CA PRO A 76 7.04 -21.27 -3.52
C PRO A 76 5.83 -20.31 -3.61
N PHE A 77 4.83 -20.69 -4.40
CA PHE A 77 3.72 -19.84 -4.82
C PHE A 77 2.92 -19.33 -3.62
N HIS A 78 2.72 -20.16 -2.59
CA HIS A 78 1.93 -19.78 -1.43
C HIS A 78 2.56 -18.61 -0.66
N ILE A 79 3.86 -18.66 -0.36
CA ILE A 79 4.54 -17.55 0.31
C ILE A 79 4.65 -16.32 -0.60
N LEU A 80 4.94 -16.51 -1.89
CA LEU A 80 5.05 -15.41 -2.84
C LEU A 80 3.75 -14.61 -2.92
N MET A 81 2.60 -15.27 -3.05
CA MET A 81 1.29 -14.60 -3.14
C MET A 81 0.91 -13.90 -1.84
N ASN A 82 1.20 -14.53 -0.67
CA ASN A 82 0.97 -13.90 0.61
C ASN A 82 1.82 -12.65 0.80
N MET A 83 3.12 -12.74 0.52
CA MET A 83 4.05 -11.61 0.71
C MET A 83 3.80 -10.49 -0.31
N TYR A 84 3.49 -10.84 -1.56
CA TYR A 84 3.10 -9.87 -2.57
C TYR A 84 1.81 -9.12 -2.15
N GLY A 85 0.76 -9.86 -1.76
CA GLY A 85 -0.50 -9.27 -1.29
C GLY A 85 -0.30 -8.38 -0.05
N PHE A 86 0.43 -8.88 0.94
CA PHE A 86 0.77 -8.12 2.14
C PHE A 86 1.50 -6.81 1.81
N TYR A 87 2.55 -6.89 0.97
CA TYR A 87 3.35 -5.73 0.61
C TYR A 87 2.55 -4.70 -0.20
N MET A 88 1.86 -5.15 -1.25
CA MET A 88 1.08 -4.28 -2.12
C MET A 88 -0.05 -3.58 -1.36
N LEU A 89 -0.84 -4.32 -0.59
CA LEU A 89 -1.92 -3.73 0.20
C LEU A 89 -1.37 -2.83 1.32
N GLY A 90 -0.30 -3.26 1.98
CA GLY A 90 0.35 -2.51 3.06
C GLY A 90 0.86 -1.15 2.61
N MET A 91 1.48 -1.05 1.42
CA MET A 91 1.94 0.22 0.84
C MET A 91 0.83 1.25 0.65
N PHE A 92 -0.39 0.81 0.32
CA PHE A 92 -1.53 1.72 0.18
C PHE A 92 -2.20 2.05 1.51
N ILE A 93 -2.24 1.11 2.43
CA ILE A 93 -2.95 1.25 3.71
C ILE A 93 -2.12 2.05 4.72
N GLU A 94 -0.81 1.79 4.79
CA GLU A 94 0.09 2.42 5.78
C GLU A 94 0.07 3.95 5.77
N PRO A 95 0.12 4.65 4.62
CA PRO A 95 0.05 6.11 4.61
C PRO A 95 -1.22 6.68 5.25
N VAL A 96 -2.31 5.91 5.24
CA VAL A 96 -3.60 6.30 5.80
C VAL A 96 -3.68 6.04 7.29
N ILE A 97 -3.33 4.83 7.73
CA ILE A 97 -3.53 4.43 9.13
C ILE A 97 -2.26 4.54 9.99
N GLY A 98 -1.09 4.61 9.36
CA GLY A 98 0.22 4.64 10.03
C GLY A 98 0.79 3.26 10.34
N LYS A 99 2.12 3.21 10.54
CA LYS A 99 2.92 1.99 10.71
C LYS A 99 2.41 1.06 11.82
N MET A 100 2.19 1.61 13.01
CA MET A 100 1.79 0.81 14.17
C MET A 100 0.40 0.19 14.01
N LYS A 101 -0.53 0.91 13.41
CA LYS A 101 -1.87 0.38 13.14
C LYS A 101 -1.84 -0.68 12.04
N LEU A 102 -0.94 -0.57 11.05
CA LEU A 102 -0.75 -1.60 10.04
C LEU A 102 -0.25 -2.92 10.66
N VAL A 103 0.73 -2.84 11.55
CA VAL A 103 1.22 -4.00 12.30
C VAL A 103 0.11 -4.62 13.15
N LEU A 104 -0.65 -3.78 13.88
CA LEU A 104 -1.77 -4.24 14.68
C LEU A 104 -2.85 -4.92 13.83
N LEU A 105 -3.19 -4.34 12.67
CA LEU A 105 -4.14 -4.94 11.73
C LEU A 105 -3.67 -6.30 11.24
N TYR A 106 -2.38 -6.42 10.85
CA TYR A 106 -1.81 -7.68 10.40
C TYR A 106 -1.98 -8.79 11.43
N PHE A 107 -1.53 -8.55 12.67
CA PHE A 107 -1.61 -9.56 13.72
C PHE A 107 -3.05 -9.81 14.21
N ALA A 108 -3.87 -8.77 14.32
CA ALA A 108 -5.27 -8.93 14.73
C ALA A 108 -6.06 -9.75 13.70
N ALA A 109 -5.89 -9.47 12.41
CA ALA A 109 -6.54 -10.22 11.33
C ALA A 109 -6.05 -11.68 11.27
N GLN A 110 -4.74 -11.90 11.50
CA GLN A 110 -4.19 -13.26 11.61
C GLN A 110 -4.81 -14.03 12.78
N LEU A 111 -4.87 -13.43 13.95
CA LEU A 111 -5.54 -14.02 15.13
C LEU A 111 -7.03 -14.29 14.86
N GLY A 112 -7.73 -13.34 14.24
CA GLY A 112 -9.13 -13.52 13.83
C GLY A 112 -9.32 -14.73 12.91
N GLY A 113 -8.43 -14.91 11.96
CA GLY A 113 -8.40 -16.11 11.11
C GLY A 113 -8.28 -17.39 11.94
N GLY A 114 -7.33 -17.42 12.88
CA GLY A 114 -7.14 -18.56 13.79
C GLY A 114 -8.37 -18.85 14.65
N VAL A 115 -9.00 -17.81 15.21
CA VAL A 115 -10.25 -17.95 16.00
C VAL A 115 -11.38 -18.56 15.16
N PHE A 116 -11.53 -18.13 13.91
CA PHE A 116 -12.54 -18.70 13.01
C PHE A 116 -12.26 -20.15 12.63
N ILE A 117 -11.00 -20.52 12.43
CA ILE A 117 -10.59 -21.91 12.16
C ILE A 117 -10.98 -22.80 13.37
N ILE A 118 -10.59 -22.42 14.59
CA ILE A 118 -10.93 -23.17 15.79
C ILE A 118 -12.44 -23.22 16.02
N GLY A 119 -13.12 -22.05 15.87
CA GLY A 119 -14.57 -21.96 16.00
C GLY A 119 -15.31 -22.87 15.03
N ASN A 120 -14.88 -22.90 13.76
CA ASN A 120 -15.44 -23.82 12.76
C ASN A 120 -15.24 -25.29 13.14
N ALA A 121 -14.05 -25.66 13.61
CA ALA A 121 -13.76 -27.02 14.06
C ALA A 121 -14.64 -27.44 15.24
N LEU A 122 -14.84 -26.55 16.23
CA LEU A 122 -15.74 -26.78 17.37
C LEU A 122 -17.20 -26.93 16.93
N ILE A 123 -17.69 -26.05 16.05
CA ILE A 123 -19.06 -26.10 15.51
C ILE A 123 -19.26 -27.40 14.74
N ALA A 124 -18.32 -27.75 13.86
CA ALA A 124 -18.37 -28.99 13.08
C ALA A 124 -18.42 -30.23 14.00
N ASN A 125 -17.70 -30.21 15.13
CA ASN A 125 -17.72 -31.29 16.12
C ASN A 125 -19.11 -31.52 16.74
N TYR A 126 -19.99 -30.53 16.76
CA TYR A 126 -21.37 -30.69 17.25
C TYR A 126 -22.39 -31.07 16.18
N ILE A 127 -22.12 -30.74 14.90
CA ILE A 127 -23.13 -30.82 13.81
C ILE A 127 -22.83 -31.96 12.83
N VAL A 128 -21.54 -32.28 12.60
CA VAL A 128 -21.10 -33.22 11.55
C VAL A 128 -20.97 -34.65 12.11
N MET A 129 -21.23 -35.65 11.27
CA MET A 129 -21.08 -37.07 11.64
C MET A 129 -19.63 -37.40 12.05
N PRO A 130 -19.43 -38.30 13.03
CA PRO A 130 -18.11 -38.59 13.62
C PRO A 130 -17.01 -38.92 12.62
N GLU A 131 -17.33 -39.54 11.50
CA GLU A 131 -16.36 -39.97 10.48
C GLU A 131 -15.65 -38.83 9.77
N ASN A 132 -16.30 -37.66 9.63
CA ASN A 132 -15.74 -36.49 8.96
C ASN A 132 -15.10 -35.49 9.92
N ILE A 133 -15.39 -35.57 11.20
CA ILE A 133 -14.88 -34.67 12.26
C ILE A 133 -13.36 -34.80 12.39
N GLN A 134 -12.85 -36.02 12.32
CA GLN A 134 -11.43 -36.28 12.52
C GLN A 134 -10.58 -35.55 11.47
N GLN A 135 -11.07 -35.41 10.23
CA GLN A 135 -10.38 -34.64 9.19
C GLN A 135 -10.33 -33.15 9.56
N ILE A 136 -11.43 -32.55 9.98
CA ILE A 136 -11.49 -31.11 10.31
C ILE A 136 -10.60 -30.80 11.53
N MET A 137 -10.57 -31.67 12.53
CA MET A 137 -9.80 -31.46 13.76
C MET A 137 -8.30 -31.64 13.58
N THR A 138 -7.87 -32.50 12.63
CA THR A 138 -6.46 -32.87 12.48
C THR A 138 -5.74 -32.22 11.31
N ILE A 139 -6.45 -31.48 10.42
CA ILE A 139 -5.82 -30.79 9.31
C ILE A 139 -5.05 -29.56 9.80
N PRO A 140 -3.72 -29.48 9.60
CA PRO A 140 -2.95 -28.31 9.94
C PRO A 140 -3.23 -27.16 8.97
N THR A 141 -3.57 -25.99 9.50
CA THR A 141 -3.70 -24.74 8.73
C THR A 141 -2.46 -23.88 8.93
N LEU A 142 -1.99 -23.27 7.84
CA LEU A 142 -0.79 -22.45 7.81
C LEU A 142 -0.92 -21.35 6.73
N GLY A 143 -0.24 -20.22 6.95
CA GLY A 143 -0.18 -19.11 5.99
C GLY A 143 -0.59 -17.76 6.57
N ALA A 144 0.01 -16.71 6.01
CA ALA A 144 -0.29 -15.31 6.36
C ALA A 144 -1.59 -14.79 5.72
N SER A 145 -2.33 -15.65 5.02
CA SER A 145 -3.49 -15.24 4.21
C SER A 145 -4.63 -14.64 5.03
N GLY A 146 -4.81 -15.05 6.29
CA GLY A 146 -5.77 -14.41 7.21
C GLY A 146 -5.47 -12.91 7.37
N ALA A 147 -4.20 -12.57 7.62
CA ALA A 147 -3.77 -11.17 7.68
C ALA A 147 -3.97 -10.45 6.34
N VAL A 148 -3.61 -11.10 5.21
CA VAL A 148 -3.79 -10.51 3.87
C VAL A 148 -5.26 -10.23 3.57
N PHE A 149 -6.18 -11.11 3.95
CA PHE A 149 -7.63 -10.87 3.82
C PHE A 149 -8.12 -9.73 4.71
N GLY A 150 -7.56 -9.56 5.91
CA GLY A 150 -7.82 -8.40 6.76
C GLY A 150 -7.37 -7.09 6.12
N LEU A 151 -6.17 -7.07 5.51
CA LEU A 151 -5.69 -5.91 4.76
C LEU A 151 -6.56 -5.67 3.51
N LEU A 152 -6.96 -6.73 2.79
CA LEU A 152 -7.82 -6.63 1.62
C LEU A 152 -9.18 -6.02 1.96
N ALA A 153 -9.76 -6.38 3.12
CA ALA A 153 -11.00 -5.79 3.62
C ALA A 153 -10.85 -4.28 3.89
N VAL A 154 -9.79 -3.89 4.60
CA VAL A 154 -9.49 -2.47 4.85
C VAL A 154 -9.23 -1.72 3.55
N PHE A 155 -8.46 -2.30 2.62
CA PHE A 155 -8.18 -1.69 1.33
C PHE A 155 -9.47 -1.49 0.50
N GLY A 156 -10.36 -2.48 0.48
CA GLY A 156 -11.64 -2.41 -0.23
C GLY A 156 -12.55 -1.30 0.29
N LEU A 157 -12.48 -0.99 1.60
CA LEU A 157 -13.21 0.11 2.22
C LEU A 157 -12.54 1.47 1.99
N LEU A 158 -11.20 1.55 1.98
CA LEU A 158 -10.46 2.78 1.71
C LEU A 158 -10.51 3.20 0.24
N TYR A 159 -10.48 2.24 -0.67
CA TYR A 159 -10.35 2.47 -2.12
C TYR A 159 -11.36 1.65 -2.93
N PRO A 160 -12.69 1.82 -2.70
CA PRO A 160 -13.73 0.91 -3.21
C PRO A 160 -13.75 0.76 -4.74
N GLU A 161 -13.43 1.82 -5.46
CA GLU A 161 -13.48 1.83 -6.92
C GLU A 161 -12.12 1.50 -7.58
N LYS A 162 -11.08 1.30 -6.77
CA LYS A 162 -9.77 0.93 -7.31
C LYS A 162 -9.79 -0.51 -7.82
N GLU A 163 -9.19 -0.74 -8.97
CA GLU A 163 -9.09 -2.07 -9.54
C GLU A 163 -7.88 -2.83 -8.98
N LEU A 164 -8.12 -4.08 -8.62
CA LEU A 164 -7.12 -5.08 -8.25
C LEU A 164 -7.13 -6.20 -9.28
N LEU A 165 -5.94 -6.71 -9.61
CA LEU A 165 -5.82 -7.85 -10.48
C LEU A 165 -5.86 -9.13 -9.64
N LEU A 166 -6.98 -9.86 -9.68
CA LEU A 166 -7.14 -11.14 -9.01
C LEU A 166 -7.12 -12.26 -10.05
N LEU A 167 -6.12 -13.12 -10.01
CA LEU A 167 -5.94 -14.21 -11.00
C LEU A 167 -6.07 -13.71 -12.45
N PHE A 168 -5.47 -12.54 -12.77
CA PHE A 168 -5.53 -11.87 -14.09
C PHE A 168 -6.87 -11.22 -14.45
N ILE A 169 -7.86 -11.24 -13.55
CA ILE A 169 -9.17 -10.60 -13.75
C ILE A 169 -9.18 -9.29 -12.95
N PRO A 170 -9.46 -8.14 -13.60
CA PRO A 170 -9.60 -6.87 -12.91
C PRO A 170 -10.90 -6.86 -12.11
N ILE A 171 -10.80 -6.64 -10.80
CA ILE A 171 -11.94 -6.62 -9.87
C ILE A 171 -11.88 -5.34 -9.05
N ARG A 172 -13.00 -4.68 -8.86
CA ARG A 172 -13.08 -3.52 -7.96
C ARG A 172 -12.79 -3.94 -6.53
N ALA A 173 -11.98 -3.16 -5.81
CA ALA A 173 -11.50 -3.48 -4.47
C ALA A 173 -12.64 -3.77 -3.47
N LYS A 174 -13.78 -3.07 -3.57
CA LYS A 174 -14.98 -3.32 -2.75
C LYS A 174 -15.51 -4.74 -2.86
N ASN A 175 -15.31 -5.40 -3.99
CA ASN A 175 -15.79 -6.77 -4.25
C ASN A 175 -14.69 -7.82 -4.02
N ALA A 176 -13.44 -7.42 -3.85
CA ALA A 176 -12.29 -8.32 -3.87
C ALA A 176 -12.36 -9.39 -2.77
N VAL A 177 -12.77 -9.02 -1.54
CA VAL A 177 -12.94 -9.99 -0.44
C VAL A 177 -13.98 -11.04 -0.79
N LEU A 178 -15.17 -10.60 -1.23
CA LEU A 178 -16.27 -11.52 -1.55
C LEU A 178 -15.88 -12.47 -2.69
N VAL A 179 -15.34 -11.92 -3.78
CA VAL A 179 -14.93 -12.72 -4.94
C VAL A 179 -13.82 -13.71 -4.55
N SER A 180 -12.84 -13.29 -3.76
CA SER A 180 -11.76 -14.19 -3.31
C SER A 180 -12.28 -15.30 -2.41
N LEU A 181 -13.24 -15.02 -1.51
CA LEU A 181 -13.88 -16.05 -0.67
C LEU A 181 -14.70 -17.03 -1.50
N VAL A 182 -15.48 -16.54 -2.48
CA VAL A 182 -16.26 -17.40 -3.39
C VAL A 182 -15.31 -18.31 -4.20
N ILE A 183 -14.26 -17.77 -4.78
CA ILE A 183 -13.26 -18.57 -5.52
C ILE A 183 -12.62 -19.59 -4.59
N GLY A 184 -12.18 -19.19 -3.39
CA GLY A 184 -11.60 -20.09 -2.41
C GLY A 184 -12.54 -21.24 -2.03
N PHE A 185 -13.82 -20.94 -1.82
CA PHE A 185 -14.84 -21.94 -1.50
C PHE A 185 -15.08 -22.92 -2.65
N LEU A 186 -15.11 -22.43 -3.89
CA LEU A 186 -15.22 -23.29 -5.07
C LEU A 186 -14.00 -24.21 -5.22
N LEU A 187 -12.79 -23.67 -5.02
CA LEU A 187 -11.57 -24.47 -5.09
C LEU A 187 -11.51 -25.55 -3.99
N GLU A 188 -12.06 -25.28 -2.81
CA GLU A 188 -12.20 -26.26 -1.72
C GLU A 188 -13.22 -27.36 -2.09
N ILE A 189 -14.41 -26.98 -2.58
CA ILE A 189 -15.47 -27.95 -2.98
C ILE A 189 -14.96 -28.88 -4.09
N PHE A 190 -14.25 -28.35 -5.07
CA PHE A 190 -13.73 -29.15 -6.18
C PHE A 190 -12.38 -29.82 -5.84
N ALA A 191 -11.93 -29.75 -4.59
CA ALA A 191 -10.67 -30.33 -4.11
C ALA A 191 -9.43 -29.94 -4.94
N VAL A 192 -9.45 -28.73 -5.53
CA VAL A 192 -8.34 -28.23 -6.38
C VAL A 192 -7.16 -27.78 -5.53
N ALA A 193 -7.45 -27.15 -4.36
CA ALA A 193 -6.42 -26.67 -3.45
C ALA A 193 -6.91 -26.70 -1.98
N PRO A 194 -6.05 -27.04 -1.01
CA PRO A 194 -6.37 -26.97 0.41
C PRO A 194 -6.37 -25.51 0.88
N ILE A 195 -7.50 -24.84 0.78
CA ILE A 195 -7.66 -23.43 1.16
C ILE A 195 -8.46 -23.35 2.47
N SER A 196 -7.94 -22.59 3.44
CA SER A 196 -8.66 -22.34 4.69
C SER A 196 -9.61 -21.15 4.56
N ASN A 197 -10.81 -21.38 4.01
CA ASN A 197 -11.81 -20.33 3.83
C ASN A 197 -12.24 -19.68 5.15
N MET A 198 -12.28 -20.45 6.26
CA MET A 198 -12.58 -19.90 7.58
C MET A 198 -11.49 -18.96 8.08
N GLY A 199 -10.22 -19.27 7.83
CA GLY A 199 -9.10 -18.38 8.14
C GLY A 199 -9.18 -17.06 7.35
N HIS A 200 -9.53 -17.12 6.08
CA HIS A 200 -9.74 -15.93 5.24
C HIS A 200 -10.93 -15.10 5.70
N LEU A 201 -12.05 -15.74 5.98
CA LEU A 201 -13.26 -15.07 6.48
C LEU A 201 -13.00 -14.37 7.81
N GLY A 202 -12.37 -15.07 8.78
CA GLY A 202 -12.03 -14.50 10.08
C GLY A 202 -11.11 -13.29 9.97
N GLY A 203 -10.09 -13.38 9.11
CA GLY A 203 -9.21 -12.26 8.81
C GLY A 203 -9.96 -11.06 8.21
N ALA A 204 -10.82 -11.30 7.22
CA ALA A 204 -11.62 -10.25 6.59
C ALA A 204 -12.58 -9.59 7.60
N VAL A 205 -13.27 -10.36 8.43
CA VAL A 205 -14.18 -9.85 9.48
C VAL A 205 -13.44 -8.92 10.44
N VAL A 206 -12.26 -9.35 10.92
CA VAL A 206 -11.44 -8.49 11.77
C VAL A 206 -10.96 -7.24 11.03
N GLY A 207 -10.62 -7.34 9.74
CA GLY A 207 -10.28 -6.17 8.91
C GLY A 207 -11.42 -5.17 8.81
N PHE A 208 -12.66 -5.62 8.59
CA PHE A 208 -13.85 -4.77 8.60
C PHE A 208 -14.05 -4.10 9.95
N ILE A 209 -14.00 -4.86 11.05
CA ILE A 209 -14.13 -4.33 12.41
C ILE A 209 -13.04 -3.29 12.69
N PHE A 210 -11.79 -3.62 12.35
CA PHE A 210 -10.65 -2.73 12.54
C PHE A 210 -10.82 -1.40 11.81
N TYR A 211 -11.31 -1.43 10.56
CA TYR A 211 -11.58 -0.23 9.78
C TYR A 211 -12.51 0.72 10.54
N PHE A 212 -13.66 0.25 11.01
CA PHE A 212 -14.61 1.10 11.73
C PHE A 212 -14.01 1.71 13.00
N PHE A 213 -13.26 0.94 13.79
CA PHE A 213 -12.62 1.46 15.01
C PHE A 213 -11.46 2.41 14.71
N ALA A 214 -10.63 2.09 13.71
CA ALA A 214 -9.48 2.89 13.34
C ALA A 214 -9.87 4.19 12.64
N MET A 215 -10.88 4.16 11.75
CA MET A 215 -11.30 5.31 10.95
C MET A 215 -12.16 6.29 11.74
N ARG A 216 -12.99 5.84 12.69
CA ARG A 216 -13.75 6.72 13.57
C ARG A 216 -12.88 7.76 14.29
N ASN A 217 -11.64 7.35 14.64
CA ASN A 217 -10.66 8.25 15.24
C ASN A 217 -9.88 9.09 14.20
N LEU A 218 -9.84 8.64 12.94
CA LEU A 218 -9.18 9.37 11.86
C LEU A 218 -10.09 10.44 11.26
N GLU A 219 -11.38 10.17 11.09
CA GLU A 219 -12.36 11.17 10.66
C GLU A 219 -12.36 12.38 11.60
N ASN A 220 -12.34 12.13 12.90
CA ASN A 220 -12.23 13.21 13.90
C ASN A 220 -10.88 13.95 13.79
N LYS A 221 -9.78 13.30 13.40
CA LYS A 221 -8.47 13.95 13.20
C LYS A 221 -8.33 14.60 11.83
N VAL A 222 -8.94 14.05 10.80
CA VAL A 222 -8.96 14.62 9.44
C VAL A 222 -9.91 15.84 9.41
N VAL A 223 -11.07 15.75 10.04
CA VAL A 223 -11.95 16.90 10.23
C VAL A 223 -11.26 18.00 11.04
N PHE A 224 -10.51 17.63 12.09
CA PHE A 224 -9.70 18.59 12.85
C PHE A 224 -8.50 19.16 12.06
N ARG A 225 -7.90 18.40 11.13
CA ARG A 225 -6.85 18.92 10.22
C ARG A 225 -7.39 19.70 9.03
N ILE A 226 -8.58 19.38 8.56
CA ILE A 226 -9.29 20.14 7.50
C ILE A 226 -9.93 21.40 8.11
N SER A 227 -10.19 21.43 9.41
CA SER A 227 -10.56 22.62 10.17
C SER A 227 -9.37 23.50 10.58
N LEU A 228 -8.18 23.27 10.03
CA LEU A 228 -7.22 24.35 9.86
C LEU A 228 -7.99 25.45 9.15
N THR A 229 -8.23 26.55 9.85
CA THR A 229 -8.99 27.66 9.31
C THR A 229 -8.35 28.03 7.97
N LYS A 230 -9.16 28.50 7.04
CA LYS A 230 -8.66 29.01 5.75
C LYS A 230 -7.44 29.93 5.96
N GLU A 231 -7.43 30.68 7.06
CA GLU A 231 -6.32 31.51 7.53
C GLU A 231 -5.03 30.75 7.88
N GLU A 232 -5.11 29.62 8.56
CA GLU A 232 -3.91 28.83 8.92
C GLU A 232 -3.31 28.13 7.70
N PHE A 233 -4.17 27.72 6.75
CA PHE A 233 -3.74 27.18 5.47
C PHE A 233 -3.10 28.27 4.60
N GLU A 234 -3.70 29.46 4.52
CA GLU A 234 -3.14 30.62 3.82
C GLU A 234 -1.79 31.04 4.43
N LYS A 235 -1.69 31.12 5.78
CA LYS A 235 -0.43 31.40 6.49
C LYS A 235 0.64 30.34 6.26
N ALA A 236 0.26 29.06 6.17
CA ALA A 236 1.20 27.98 5.88
C ALA A 236 1.73 28.06 4.44
N ILE A 237 0.87 28.41 3.47
CA ILE A 237 1.26 28.66 2.09
C ILE A 237 2.14 29.90 2.00
N GLU A 238 1.78 30.98 2.65
CA GLU A 238 2.54 32.23 2.67
C GLU A 238 3.95 31.99 3.24
N LYS A 239 4.07 31.31 4.39
CA LYS A 239 5.35 30.93 4.99
C LYS A 239 6.20 30.02 4.08
N LYS A 240 5.57 29.13 3.34
CA LYS A 240 6.25 28.24 2.36
C LYS A 240 6.74 29.03 1.14
N ASN A 241 6.05 30.10 0.77
CA ASN A 241 6.35 30.94 -0.39
C ASN A 241 7.28 32.12 -0.07
N GLU A 242 7.45 32.45 1.21
CA GLU A 242 8.30 33.57 1.66
C GLU A 242 9.69 33.58 0.99
N PRO A 243 10.44 32.45 0.92
CA PRO A 243 11.76 32.42 0.26
C PRO A 243 11.71 32.70 -1.24
N PHE A 244 10.54 32.56 -1.87
CA PHE A 244 10.34 32.70 -3.32
C PHE A 244 9.47 33.91 -3.69
N LYS A 245 9.15 34.77 -2.74
CA LYS A 245 8.19 35.86 -2.92
C LYS A 245 8.55 36.79 -4.09
N ASP A 246 9.83 37.15 -4.19
CA ASP A 246 10.31 38.01 -5.25
C ASP A 246 10.24 37.30 -6.60
N GLN A 247 10.65 36.03 -6.66
CA GLN A 247 10.60 35.21 -7.86
C GLN A 247 9.16 34.99 -8.35
N ILE A 248 8.24 34.68 -7.43
CA ILE A 248 6.81 34.53 -7.74
C ILE A 248 6.24 35.83 -8.30
N THR A 249 6.54 36.96 -7.65
CA THR A 249 6.07 38.26 -8.09
C THR A 249 6.59 38.62 -9.49
N GLN A 250 7.85 38.32 -9.76
CA GLN A 250 8.47 38.48 -11.06
C GLN A 250 7.82 37.60 -12.12
N ASN A 251 7.63 36.33 -11.83
CA ASN A 251 7.06 35.37 -12.77
C ASN A 251 5.57 35.65 -13.07
N ILE A 252 4.81 36.15 -12.10
CA ILE A 252 3.44 36.65 -12.33
C ILE A 252 3.45 37.82 -13.31
N LYS A 253 4.36 38.79 -13.16
CA LYS A 253 4.49 39.90 -14.11
C LYS A 253 4.84 39.43 -15.51
N ILE A 254 5.75 38.47 -15.63
CA ILE A 254 6.10 37.82 -16.90
C ILE A 254 4.87 37.18 -17.53
N ARG A 255 4.15 36.35 -16.77
CA ARG A 255 2.94 35.67 -17.21
C ARG A 255 1.89 36.65 -17.74
N ASP A 256 1.59 37.67 -16.92
CA ASP A 256 0.54 38.65 -17.23
C ASP A 256 0.89 39.52 -18.46
N TYR A 257 2.17 39.86 -18.66
CA TYR A 257 2.63 40.56 -19.85
C TYR A 257 2.49 39.65 -21.09
N ILE A 258 2.99 38.42 -21.02
CA ILE A 258 2.97 37.46 -22.13
C ILE A 258 1.54 37.13 -22.55
N SER A 259 0.60 36.99 -21.58
CA SER A 259 -0.80 36.69 -21.86
C SER A 259 -1.53 37.83 -22.61
N LYS A 260 -1.10 39.08 -22.44
CA LYS A 260 -1.70 40.27 -23.03
C LYS A 260 -1.03 40.69 -24.35
N THR A 261 0.16 40.18 -24.64
CA THR A 261 0.97 40.55 -25.82
C THR A 261 0.79 39.52 -26.91
N GLU A 262 0.36 39.92 -28.10
CA GLU A 262 0.20 39.03 -29.27
C GLU A 262 1.48 38.90 -30.12
N SER A 263 2.29 39.95 -30.18
CA SER A 263 3.51 40.00 -30.95
C SER A 263 4.62 39.16 -30.35
N LEU A 264 5.16 38.19 -31.10
CA LEU A 264 6.28 37.37 -30.66
C LEU A 264 7.55 38.21 -30.43
N ARG A 265 7.80 39.20 -31.28
CA ARG A 265 8.96 40.10 -31.17
C ARG A 265 8.94 40.85 -29.82
N ASP A 266 7.78 41.39 -29.43
CA ASP A 266 7.65 42.14 -28.19
C ASP A 266 7.78 41.20 -26.94
N LYS A 267 7.30 39.96 -27.07
CA LYS A 267 7.53 38.92 -26.07
C LYS A 267 9.01 38.58 -25.91
N GLU A 268 9.74 38.42 -27.01
CA GLU A 268 11.17 38.12 -26.99
C GLU A 268 12.00 39.27 -26.41
N GLU A 269 11.70 40.50 -26.76
CA GLU A 269 12.36 41.70 -26.24
C GLU A 269 12.11 41.83 -24.71
N TYR A 270 10.87 41.68 -24.29
CA TYR A 270 10.52 41.70 -22.85
C TYR A 270 11.18 40.61 -22.03
N LEU A 271 11.30 39.40 -22.59
CA LEU A 271 11.87 38.25 -21.90
C LEU A 271 13.41 38.23 -21.92
N GLN A 272 14.06 39.02 -22.73
CA GLN A 272 15.54 39.02 -22.85
C GLN A 272 16.26 39.18 -21.49
N PRO A 273 15.87 40.09 -20.60
CA PRO A 273 16.53 40.23 -19.29
C PRO A 273 16.33 39.04 -18.34
N TYR A 274 15.35 38.19 -18.60
CA TYR A 274 14.97 37.05 -17.75
C TYR A 274 15.49 35.71 -18.29
N GLN A 275 16.29 35.72 -19.36
CA GLN A 275 16.85 34.51 -19.92
C GLN A 275 18.09 34.07 -19.14
N ILE A 276 18.11 32.80 -18.79
CA ILE A 276 19.25 32.17 -18.13
C ILE A 276 19.97 31.28 -19.17
N PRO A 277 21.24 31.57 -19.52
CA PRO A 277 21.99 30.76 -20.47
C PRO A 277 22.11 29.31 -19.97
N ASN A 278 21.97 28.35 -20.88
CA ASN A 278 22.10 26.92 -20.59
C ASN A 278 21.11 26.35 -19.55
N ALA A 279 19.95 26.98 -19.39
CA ALA A 279 18.92 26.48 -18.51
C ALA A 279 18.38 25.11 -18.98
N ASN A 280 18.28 24.15 -18.05
CA ASN A 280 17.58 22.89 -18.27
C ASN A 280 16.08 23.14 -18.22
N ILE A 281 15.48 23.36 -19.37
CA ILE A 281 14.07 23.69 -19.49
C ILE A 281 13.25 22.41 -19.49
N CYS A 282 12.13 22.41 -18.74
CA CYS A 282 11.18 21.30 -18.73
C CYS A 282 10.66 21.01 -20.15
N SER A 283 10.39 19.74 -20.44
CA SER A 283 9.83 19.34 -21.74
C SER A 283 8.34 19.70 -21.82
N PRO A 284 7.84 20.20 -22.96
CA PRO A 284 6.39 20.30 -23.18
C PRO A 284 5.75 18.90 -23.10
N PRO A 285 4.56 18.74 -22.55
CA PRO A 285 3.54 19.71 -22.16
C PRO A 285 3.57 20.12 -20.68
N THR A 286 4.68 19.98 -19.98
CA THR A 286 4.78 20.21 -18.53
C THR A 286 4.75 21.68 -18.11
N TYR A 287 4.71 22.62 -19.08
CA TYR A 287 4.61 24.04 -18.75
C TYR A 287 3.19 24.41 -18.28
N ASN A 288 3.03 24.60 -17.00
CA ASN A 288 1.80 25.09 -16.43
C ASN A 288 2.02 26.46 -15.78
N THR A 289 1.55 27.51 -16.44
CA THR A 289 1.72 28.91 -16.02
C THR A 289 0.92 29.28 -14.79
N GLU A 290 -0.05 28.46 -14.38
CA GLU A 290 -0.86 28.61 -13.17
C GLU A 290 -0.33 27.77 -12.00
N ASP A 291 0.62 26.86 -12.25
CA ASP A 291 1.16 25.98 -11.23
C ASP A 291 2.12 26.73 -10.31
N GLU A 292 1.96 26.53 -9.01
CA GLU A 292 2.76 27.16 -7.96
C GLU A 292 4.25 26.78 -8.09
N PHE A 293 4.55 25.56 -8.54
CA PHE A 293 5.92 25.12 -8.78
C PHE A 293 6.58 25.89 -9.92
N CYS A 294 5.86 26.10 -11.03
CA CYS A 294 6.34 26.89 -12.16
C CYS A 294 6.54 28.36 -11.77
N LEU A 295 5.64 28.94 -10.97
CA LEU A 295 5.74 30.33 -10.49
C LEU A 295 6.96 30.56 -9.58
N ARG A 296 7.48 29.53 -8.92
CA ARG A 296 8.73 29.61 -8.11
C ARG A 296 10.00 29.38 -8.93
N CYS A 297 9.87 28.96 -10.18
CA CYS A 297 11.00 28.53 -10.99
C CYS A 297 11.77 29.74 -11.55
N GLU A 298 13.10 29.76 -11.36
CA GLU A 298 13.99 30.77 -11.93
C GLU A 298 14.05 30.72 -13.47
N TRP A 299 13.71 29.60 -14.07
CA TRP A 299 13.70 29.40 -15.54
C TRP A 299 12.36 29.76 -16.19
N PHE A 300 11.42 30.33 -15.45
CA PHE A 300 10.06 30.59 -15.93
C PHE A 300 10.06 31.45 -17.22
N GLY A 301 10.89 32.50 -17.29
CA GLY A 301 11.03 33.33 -18.48
C GLY A 301 11.48 32.53 -19.71
N ASN A 302 12.40 31.58 -19.55
CA ASN A 302 12.84 30.69 -20.63
C ASN A 302 11.71 29.78 -21.11
N CYS A 303 10.94 29.22 -20.18
CA CYS A 303 9.81 28.37 -20.49
C CYS A 303 8.71 29.13 -21.24
N MET A 304 8.40 30.36 -20.80
CA MET A 304 7.41 31.21 -21.45
C MET A 304 7.80 31.61 -22.87
N LEU A 305 9.07 31.92 -23.12
CA LEU A 305 9.56 32.22 -24.45
C LEU A 305 9.44 30.99 -25.36
N ARG A 306 9.88 29.83 -24.89
CA ARG A 306 9.80 28.58 -25.65
C ARG A 306 8.35 28.23 -26.01
N LYS A 307 7.42 28.35 -25.03
CA LYS A 307 5.99 28.16 -25.26
C LYS A 307 5.47 29.10 -26.37
N SER A 308 5.80 30.39 -26.27
CA SER A 308 5.36 31.38 -27.25
C SER A 308 5.89 31.11 -28.65
N ARG A 309 7.12 30.62 -28.80
CA ARG A 309 7.70 30.20 -30.10
C ARG A 309 6.98 28.96 -30.65
N MET A 310 6.71 27.97 -29.83
CA MET A 310 5.97 26.76 -30.23
C MET A 310 4.55 27.09 -30.73
N GLU A 311 3.85 27.98 -30.04
CA GLU A 311 2.50 28.44 -30.43
C GLU A 311 2.52 29.15 -31.82
N LYS A 312 3.63 29.71 -32.24
CA LYS A 312 3.85 30.32 -33.56
C LYS A 312 4.47 29.36 -34.59
N GLY A 313 4.58 28.05 -34.27
CA GLY A 313 5.14 27.04 -35.17
C GLY A 313 6.66 27.09 -35.35
N ILE A 314 7.37 27.84 -34.51
CA ILE A 314 8.83 27.93 -34.54
C ILE A 314 9.39 26.85 -33.64
N HIS A 315 9.89 25.75 -34.25
CA HIS A 315 10.58 24.69 -33.52
C HIS A 315 12.06 25.04 -33.35
N GLU A 316 12.56 25.02 -32.13
CA GLU A 316 14.00 25.09 -31.85
C GLU A 316 14.64 23.81 -32.40
N ASN A 317 15.50 23.94 -33.41
CA ASN A 317 16.39 22.86 -33.80
C ASN A 317 17.29 22.54 -32.59
N LYS A 318 17.31 21.25 -32.19
CA LYS A 318 18.15 20.70 -31.11
C LYS A 318 19.62 20.92 -31.40
#